data_e31628af101f2f5b33bb73cf18e399b1
#
_entry.id   e31628af101f2f5b33bb73cf18e399b1
#
_cell.length_a   1.000
_cell.length_b   1.000
_cell.length_c   1.000
_cell.angle_alpha   90.00
_cell.angle_beta   90.00
_cell.angle_gamma   90.00
#
_symmetry.space_group_name_H-M   'P 1'
#
loop_
_entity.id
_entity.type
_entity.pdbx_description
1 polymer ?
#
loop_
_entity_poly.entity_id
_entity_poly.type
_entity_poly.pdbx_seq_one_letter_code
_entity_poly.pdbx_strand_id
1 'polypeptide(L)'
;MARDMSAMTSESIASLESLDDIARRELGETPAVKRTALEELRQLISDDDFLVKFLRARKYDTQSAFENIKKYFKVRKDRPELFEALTLSSVPFDVVCRKHQLLTASRHTDPQGRMVLLAKIGSWNTEICSLNDFFRVGIALGECSLLREDFQIRGIVVIVDLKGLNVYHLPYYTPSLIRTLVSLVQECIPLRLKKIYIINNPPIFDFLFAIAKTFLKAKLAKRIRLFGYNLTELHQLVPDDVISEEHEGTNESFDYDQLERELKTAENFFQALSSYGYHETLSTKTAPEPNGVLAYEELSEEYVHL
;
A
#
# COMPACT_ATOMS: atom_id res chain seq x y z
N MET A 1 -13.77 -52.14 -16.62
CA MET A 1 -12.47 -51.71 -16.06
C MET A 1 -12.64 -50.31 -15.47
N ALA A 2 -13.13 -50.24 -14.24
CA ALA A 2 -13.16 -49.03 -13.44
C ALA A 2 -12.01 -49.20 -12.45
N ARG A 3 -10.93 -48.46 -12.63
CA ARG A 3 -9.80 -48.41 -11.71
C ARG A 3 -9.53 -46.97 -11.34
N ASP A 4 -9.62 -46.73 -10.04
CA ASP A 4 -8.86 -45.77 -9.25
C ASP A 4 -8.90 -44.29 -9.65
N MET A 5 -10.02 -43.63 -9.30
CA MET A 5 -10.08 -42.17 -9.11
C MET A 5 -10.25 -41.77 -7.64
N SER A 6 -10.02 -42.70 -6.69
CA SER A 6 -10.30 -42.45 -5.26
C SER A 6 -9.06 -42.22 -4.40
N ALA A 7 -7.86 -42.24 -4.96
CA ALA A 7 -6.62 -42.16 -4.17
C ALA A 7 -5.81 -40.87 -4.35
N MET A 8 -6.32 -39.87 -5.10
CA MET A 8 -5.56 -38.62 -5.33
C MET A 8 -6.10 -37.39 -4.56
N THR A 9 -7.02 -37.57 -3.61
CA THR A 9 -7.66 -36.43 -2.91
C THR A 9 -7.25 -36.24 -1.45
N SER A 10 -6.34 -37.01 -0.89
CA SER A 10 -5.93 -36.87 0.51
C SER A 10 -4.48 -36.42 0.76
N GLU A 11 -3.63 -36.40 -0.25
CA GLU A 11 -2.21 -35.98 -0.10
C GLU A 11 -1.88 -34.60 -0.70
N SER A 12 -2.76 -33.96 -1.44
CA SER A 12 -2.52 -32.60 -1.98
C SER A 12 -3.15 -31.47 -1.17
N ILE A 13 -3.77 -31.77 -0.04
CA ILE A 13 -4.00 -30.77 1.02
C ILE A 13 -2.79 -30.81 1.96
N ALA A 14 -1.60 -30.60 1.42
CA ALA A 14 -0.47 -30.13 2.23
C ALA A 14 -0.98 -28.85 2.90
N SER A 15 -1.25 -28.93 4.18
CA SER A 15 -1.86 -27.91 5.01
C SER A 15 -1.30 -26.53 4.68
N LEU A 16 -2.07 -25.71 4.00
CA LEU A 16 -1.74 -24.28 3.92
C LEU A 16 -1.53 -23.83 5.36
N GLU A 17 -0.29 -23.48 5.68
CA GLU A 17 0.09 -22.97 7.00
C GLU A 17 -0.95 -21.93 7.43
N SER A 18 -1.50 -22.04 8.64
CA SER A 18 -2.54 -21.14 9.11
C SER A 18 -2.03 -19.70 9.19
N LEU A 19 -2.93 -18.71 9.15
CA LEU A 19 -2.53 -17.30 9.31
C LEU A 19 -1.86 -17.07 10.66
N ASP A 20 -2.32 -17.73 11.70
CA ASP A 20 -1.74 -17.64 13.04
C ASP A 20 -0.31 -18.18 13.09
N ASP A 21 -0.01 -19.28 12.39
CA ASP A 21 1.34 -19.83 12.33
C ASP A 21 2.27 -18.91 11.55
N ILE A 22 1.80 -18.33 10.43
CA ILE A 22 2.55 -17.35 9.67
C ILE A 22 2.80 -16.10 10.52
N ALA A 23 1.78 -15.59 11.21
CA ALA A 23 1.88 -14.42 12.07
C ALA A 23 2.89 -14.67 13.21
N ARG A 24 2.82 -15.84 13.85
CA ARG A 24 3.78 -16.23 14.89
C ARG A 24 5.21 -16.31 14.34
N ARG A 25 5.41 -17.00 13.22
CA ARG A 25 6.73 -17.22 12.62
C ARG A 25 7.34 -15.93 12.05
N GLU A 26 6.55 -15.15 11.30
CA GLU A 26 7.09 -13.98 10.59
C GLU A 26 7.07 -12.69 11.39
N LEU A 27 6.12 -12.55 12.30
CA LEU A 27 5.88 -11.32 13.06
C LEU A 27 6.23 -11.42 14.52
N GLY A 28 6.33 -12.65 15.07
CA GLY A 28 6.38 -12.88 16.51
C GLY A 28 5.03 -12.65 17.20
N GLU A 29 3.91 -12.63 16.44
CA GLU A 29 2.58 -12.39 16.97
C GLU A 29 2.14 -13.55 17.84
N THR A 30 1.92 -13.29 19.12
CA THR A 30 1.25 -14.18 20.06
C THR A 30 0.17 -13.39 20.78
N PRO A 31 -0.85 -14.04 21.40
CA PRO A 31 -1.87 -13.31 22.15
C PRO A 31 -1.29 -12.39 23.24
N ALA A 32 -0.20 -12.81 23.90
CA ALA A 32 0.47 -12.01 24.91
C ALA A 32 1.17 -10.79 24.30
N VAL A 33 1.98 -10.97 23.24
CA VAL A 33 2.69 -9.90 22.54
C VAL A 33 1.70 -8.89 21.96
N LYS A 34 0.60 -9.37 21.33
CA LYS A 34 -0.45 -8.51 20.80
C LYS A 34 -1.09 -7.65 21.87
N ARG A 35 -1.49 -8.25 23.00
CA ARG A 35 -2.12 -7.53 24.12
C ARG A 35 -1.20 -6.44 24.68
N THR A 36 0.05 -6.77 25.05
CA THR A 36 1.01 -5.80 25.58
C THR A 36 1.28 -4.65 24.62
N ALA A 37 1.51 -4.95 23.34
CA ALA A 37 1.77 -3.92 22.33
C ALA A 37 0.57 -3.00 22.08
N LEU A 38 -0.65 -3.53 22.14
CA LEU A 38 -1.87 -2.71 22.06
C LEU A 38 -2.03 -1.83 23.29
N GLU A 39 -1.78 -2.35 24.51
CA GLU A 39 -1.82 -1.54 25.73
C GLU A 39 -0.87 -0.34 25.67
N GLU A 40 0.33 -0.51 25.11
CA GLU A 40 1.28 0.60 24.91
C GLU A 40 0.78 1.66 23.92
N LEU A 41 0.11 1.25 22.84
CA LEU A 41 -0.33 2.18 21.78
C LEU A 41 -1.72 2.77 21.98
N ARG A 42 -2.59 2.16 22.80
CA ARG A 42 -3.95 2.67 23.07
C ARG A 42 -3.99 4.04 23.73
N GLN A 43 -2.88 4.48 24.30
CA GLN A 43 -2.77 5.85 24.80
C GLN A 43 -2.89 6.92 23.71
N LEU A 44 -2.74 6.52 22.43
CA LEU A 44 -2.77 7.38 21.26
C LEU A 44 -4.07 7.27 20.48
N ILE A 45 -4.52 6.04 20.27
CA ILE A 45 -5.71 5.69 19.49
C ILE A 45 -6.34 4.47 20.14
N SER A 46 -7.64 4.53 20.41
CA SER A 46 -8.38 3.44 21.09
C SER A 46 -8.81 2.30 20.14
N ASP A 47 -8.64 2.45 18.84
CA ASP A 47 -9.04 1.47 17.82
C ASP A 47 -7.95 0.40 17.62
N ASP A 48 -8.17 -0.77 18.19
CA ASP A 48 -7.25 -1.91 18.12
C ASP A 48 -7.04 -2.41 16.69
N ASP A 49 -8.07 -2.46 15.87
CA ASP A 49 -7.99 -2.94 14.50
C ASP A 49 -7.14 -1.98 13.64
N PHE A 50 -7.25 -0.69 13.93
CA PHE A 50 -6.38 0.30 13.34
C PHE A 50 -4.92 0.12 13.78
N LEU A 51 -4.66 -0.11 15.07
CA LEU A 51 -3.30 -0.24 15.60
C LEU A 51 -2.59 -1.53 15.14
N VAL A 52 -3.32 -2.65 15.07
CA VAL A 52 -2.75 -3.96 14.72
C VAL A 52 -2.05 -3.96 13.38
N LYS A 53 -2.56 -3.25 12.36
CA LYS A 53 -1.90 -3.20 11.05
C LYS A 53 -0.50 -2.57 11.11
N PHE A 54 -0.30 -1.57 11.98
CA PHE A 54 1.02 -0.95 12.20
C PHE A 54 1.94 -1.88 12.99
N LEU A 55 1.42 -2.52 14.02
CA LEU A 55 2.17 -3.51 14.81
C LEU A 55 2.64 -4.66 13.91
N ARG A 56 1.77 -5.24 13.08
CA ARG A 56 2.11 -6.28 12.10
C ARG A 56 3.14 -5.81 11.08
N ALA A 57 3.02 -4.58 10.57
CA ALA A 57 3.98 -4.02 9.61
C ALA A 57 5.38 -3.85 10.23
N ARG A 58 5.46 -3.61 11.53
CA ARG A 58 6.70 -3.41 12.31
C ARG A 58 7.09 -4.61 13.18
N LYS A 59 6.42 -5.78 13.00
CA LYS A 59 6.72 -7.02 13.73
C LYS A 59 6.64 -6.86 15.27
N TYR A 60 5.63 -6.13 15.71
CA TYR A 60 5.38 -5.81 17.12
C TYR A 60 6.50 -5.02 17.82
N ASP A 61 7.35 -4.33 17.08
CA ASP A 61 8.17 -3.25 17.59
C ASP A 61 7.28 -2.01 17.78
N THR A 62 6.88 -1.74 19.02
CA THR A 62 5.91 -0.69 19.38
C THR A 62 6.44 0.70 19.08
N GLN A 63 7.73 0.96 19.32
CA GLN A 63 8.34 2.24 19.00
C GLN A 63 8.37 2.48 17.48
N SER A 64 8.75 1.48 16.70
CA SER A 64 8.71 1.57 15.23
C SER A 64 7.29 1.70 14.69
N ALA A 65 6.30 1.07 15.32
CA ALA A 65 4.88 1.18 14.96
C ALA A 65 4.38 2.60 15.25
N PHE A 66 4.71 3.18 16.41
CA PHE A 66 4.38 4.55 16.76
C PHE A 66 4.94 5.56 15.76
N GLU A 67 6.24 5.46 15.43
CA GLU A 67 6.84 6.32 14.41
C GLU A 67 6.19 6.16 13.02
N ASN A 68 5.73 4.97 12.69
CA ASN A 68 4.99 4.73 11.47
C ASN A 68 3.60 5.42 11.49
N ILE A 69 2.89 5.35 12.62
CA ILE A 69 1.59 6.04 12.81
C ILE A 69 1.78 7.55 12.63
N LYS A 70 2.76 8.14 13.27
CA LYS A 70 3.06 9.58 13.10
C LYS A 70 3.28 9.94 11.63
N LYS A 71 4.09 9.17 10.91
CA LYS A 71 4.36 9.41 9.48
C LYS A 71 3.14 9.19 8.60
N TYR A 72 2.28 8.23 8.96
CA TYR A 72 1.02 7.96 8.28
C TYR A 72 0.07 9.16 8.30
N PHE A 73 -0.08 9.80 9.46
CA PHE A 73 -0.91 11.02 9.58
C PHE A 73 -0.19 12.25 9.03
N LYS A 74 1.12 12.36 9.26
CA LYS A 74 1.90 13.47 8.73
C LYS A 74 1.82 13.57 7.21
N VAL A 75 1.97 12.48 6.49
CA VAL A 75 1.91 12.51 5.01
C VAL A 75 0.52 12.89 4.51
N ARG A 76 -0.55 12.55 5.24
CA ARG A 76 -1.92 12.98 4.92
C ARG A 76 -2.10 14.49 5.08
N LYS A 77 -1.53 15.06 6.13
CA LYS A 77 -1.51 16.52 6.34
C LYS A 77 -0.68 17.24 5.27
N ASP A 78 0.52 16.70 4.96
CA ASP A 78 1.47 17.34 4.04
C ASP A 78 1.06 17.22 2.56
N ARG A 79 0.24 16.22 2.20
CA ARG A 79 -0.15 15.89 0.81
C ARG A 79 -1.65 15.64 0.68
N PRO A 80 -2.51 16.64 1.07
CA PRO A 80 -3.96 16.47 1.03
C PRO A 80 -4.46 16.08 -0.37
N GLU A 81 -3.81 16.54 -1.44
CA GLU A 81 -4.15 16.21 -2.82
C GLU A 81 -4.10 14.70 -3.16
N LEU A 82 -3.42 13.89 -2.33
CA LEU A 82 -3.35 12.44 -2.48
C LEU A 82 -4.29 11.68 -1.54
N PHE A 83 -4.70 12.30 -0.45
CA PHE A 83 -5.38 11.59 0.64
C PHE A 83 -6.78 12.11 0.96
N GLU A 84 -7.13 13.30 0.51
CA GLU A 84 -8.45 13.87 0.76
C GLU A 84 -9.53 13.07 0.03
N ALA A 85 -10.63 12.76 0.76
CA ALA A 85 -11.81 12.09 0.21
C ALA A 85 -11.47 10.85 -0.65
N LEU A 86 -10.86 9.82 -0.07
CA LEU A 86 -10.54 8.55 -0.76
C LEU A 86 -11.76 7.61 -0.86
N THR A 87 -12.93 8.15 -1.20
CA THR A 87 -14.16 7.37 -1.40
C THR A 87 -14.32 6.94 -2.85
N LEU A 88 -15.13 5.90 -3.10
CA LEU A 88 -15.41 5.43 -4.45
C LEU A 88 -15.95 6.55 -5.37
N SER A 89 -16.76 7.45 -4.82
CA SER A 89 -17.35 8.57 -5.57
C SER A 89 -16.36 9.69 -5.90
N SER A 90 -15.23 9.76 -5.20
CA SER A 90 -14.24 10.86 -5.35
C SER A 90 -12.97 10.45 -6.06
N VAL A 91 -12.76 9.14 -6.33
CA VAL A 91 -11.63 8.65 -7.11
C VAL A 91 -12.11 8.05 -8.44
N PRO A 92 -11.39 8.22 -9.55
CA PRO A 92 -11.83 7.73 -10.86
C PRO A 92 -11.57 6.22 -11.02
N PHE A 93 -12.18 5.40 -10.13
CA PHE A 93 -11.99 3.95 -10.10
C PHE A 93 -12.32 3.28 -11.44
N ASP A 94 -13.47 3.59 -12.04
CA ASP A 94 -13.88 2.98 -13.31
C ASP A 94 -12.93 3.31 -14.45
N VAL A 95 -12.43 4.55 -14.49
CA VAL A 95 -11.47 4.97 -15.51
C VAL A 95 -10.14 4.26 -15.34
N VAL A 96 -9.60 4.25 -14.14
CA VAL A 96 -8.26 3.70 -13.84
C VAL A 96 -8.27 2.18 -13.86
N CYS A 97 -9.26 1.54 -13.21
CA CYS A 97 -9.29 0.09 -13.03
C CYS A 97 -10.05 -0.62 -14.16
N ARG A 98 -11.31 -0.28 -14.45
CA ARG A 98 -12.12 -1.02 -15.42
C ARG A 98 -11.78 -0.68 -16.87
N LYS A 99 -11.77 0.61 -17.20
CA LYS A 99 -11.62 1.05 -18.59
C LYS A 99 -10.18 0.90 -19.10
N HIS A 100 -9.21 1.36 -18.33
CA HIS A 100 -7.80 1.38 -18.75
C HIS A 100 -6.93 0.32 -18.06
N GLN A 101 -7.47 -0.39 -17.07
CA GLN A 101 -6.80 -1.49 -16.36
C GLN A 101 -5.37 -1.11 -15.88
N LEU A 102 -5.21 0.14 -15.42
CA LEU A 102 -3.90 0.63 -14.97
C LEU A 102 -3.50 0.06 -13.62
N LEU A 103 -4.50 -0.27 -12.77
CA LEU A 103 -4.30 -0.91 -11.47
C LEU A 103 -5.20 -2.13 -11.39
N THR A 104 -4.61 -3.28 -11.16
CA THR A 104 -5.32 -4.56 -11.07
C THR A 104 -4.80 -5.38 -9.91
N ALA A 105 -5.68 -6.15 -9.28
CA ALA A 105 -5.32 -7.16 -8.28
C ALA A 105 -5.70 -8.54 -8.82
N SER A 106 -4.77 -9.48 -8.82
CA SER A 106 -5.07 -10.85 -9.21
C SER A 106 -5.99 -11.51 -8.17
N ARG A 107 -6.91 -12.35 -8.64
CA ARG A 107 -7.72 -13.25 -7.77
C ARG A 107 -6.87 -14.35 -7.15
N HIS A 108 -5.85 -14.78 -7.88
CA HIS A 108 -4.92 -15.81 -7.46
C HIS A 108 -3.74 -15.17 -6.72
N THR A 109 -3.12 -15.95 -5.87
CA THR A 109 -1.98 -15.52 -5.06
C THR A 109 -0.68 -16.12 -5.60
N ASP A 110 0.44 -15.54 -5.20
CA ASP A 110 1.72 -16.17 -5.45
C ASP A 110 1.89 -17.47 -4.61
N PRO A 111 2.97 -18.26 -4.84
CA PRO A 111 3.18 -19.52 -4.13
C PRO A 111 3.24 -19.41 -2.60
N GLN A 112 3.40 -18.21 -2.06
CA GLN A 112 3.38 -17.94 -0.62
C GLN A 112 2.03 -17.39 -0.12
N GLY A 113 1.00 -17.43 -0.95
CA GLY A 113 -0.33 -16.94 -0.64
C GLY A 113 -0.43 -15.42 -0.53
N ARG A 114 0.48 -14.67 -1.18
CA ARG A 114 0.47 -13.20 -1.16
C ARG A 114 -0.32 -12.67 -2.34
N MET A 115 -1.08 -11.60 -2.09
CA MET A 115 -1.74 -10.86 -3.15
C MET A 115 -0.69 -10.29 -4.13
N VAL A 116 -1.01 -10.34 -5.42
CA VAL A 116 -0.20 -9.75 -6.48
C VAL A 116 -0.97 -8.60 -7.10
N LEU A 117 -0.38 -7.41 -7.07
CA LEU A 117 -0.91 -6.20 -7.70
C LEU A 117 -0.10 -5.89 -8.95
N LEU A 118 -0.80 -5.56 -10.03
CA LEU A 118 -0.20 -5.04 -11.26
C LEU A 118 -0.50 -3.55 -11.39
N ALA A 119 0.53 -2.74 -11.62
CA ALA A 119 0.44 -1.31 -11.88
C ALA A 119 1.09 -0.98 -13.22
N LYS A 120 0.29 -0.60 -14.22
CA LYS A 120 0.75 -0.21 -15.56
C LYS A 120 1.09 1.28 -15.59
N ILE A 121 2.18 1.63 -14.94
CA ILE A 121 2.62 3.03 -14.81
C ILE A 121 3.02 3.63 -16.16
N GLY A 122 3.61 2.83 -17.07
CA GLY A 122 4.01 3.28 -18.39
C GLY A 122 2.84 3.55 -19.34
N SER A 123 1.66 2.99 -19.08
CA SER A 123 0.45 3.18 -19.89
C SER A 123 -0.39 4.37 -19.43
N TRP A 124 -0.06 4.97 -18.29
CA TRP A 124 -0.73 6.19 -17.83
C TRP A 124 -0.40 7.38 -18.72
N ASN A 125 -1.38 8.26 -18.94
CA ASN A 125 -1.19 9.58 -19.57
C ASN A 125 -2.28 10.56 -19.08
N THR A 126 -2.14 11.83 -19.40
CA THR A 126 -3.04 12.90 -18.94
C THR A 126 -4.43 12.89 -19.58
N GLU A 127 -4.63 12.15 -20.67
CA GLU A 127 -5.95 11.97 -21.29
C GLU A 127 -6.81 10.97 -20.51
N ILE A 128 -6.17 10.09 -19.74
CA ILE A 128 -6.86 9.11 -18.90
C ILE A 128 -7.34 9.77 -17.61
N CYS A 129 -6.43 10.35 -16.84
CA CYS A 129 -6.70 11.05 -15.59
C CYS A 129 -5.47 11.85 -15.13
N SER A 130 -5.63 12.70 -14.10
CA SER A 130 -4.48 13.33 -13.47
C SER A 130 -3.58 12.29 -12.79
N LEU A 131 -2.28 12.58 -12.68
CA LEU A 131 -1.36 11.66 -11.98
C LEU A 131 -1.72 11.51 -10.50
N ASN A 132 -2.21 12.57 -9.87
CA ASN A 132 -2.70 12.51 -8.49
C ASN A 132 -3.90 11.56 -8.38
N ASP A 133 -4.86 11.62 -9.30
CA ASP A 133 -6.01 10.71 -9.30
C ASP A 133 -5.61 9.26 -9.51
N PHE A 134 -4.64 8.99 -10.39
CA PHE A 134 -4.07 7.65 -10.53
C PHE A 134 -3.51 7.12 -9.19
N PHE A 135 -2.72 7.93 -8.48
CA PHE A 135 -2.18 7.52 -7.17
C PHE A 135 -3.26 7.45 -6.09
N ARG A 136 -4.26 8.32 -6.11
CA ARG A 136 -5.40 8.26 -5.16
C ARG A 136 -6.15 6.94 -5.26
N VAL A 137 -6.41 6.44 -6.48
CA VAL A 137 -6.99 5.10 -6.66
C VAL A 137 -6.10 4.03 -6.05
N GLY A 138 -4.79 4.06 -6.32
CA GLY A 138 -3.83 3.10 -5.75
C GLY A 138 -3.75 3.15 -4.22
N ILE A 139 -3.80 4.35 -3.63
CA ILE A 139 -3.82 4.55 -2.18
C ILE A 139 -5.13 4.00 -1.59
N ALA A 140 -6.27 4.33 -2.18
CA ALA A 140 -7.58 3.84 -1.72
C ALA A 140 -7.66 2.30 -1.74
N LEU A 141 -7.21 1.66 -2.82
CA LEU A 141 -7.12 0.20 -2.92
C LEU A 141 -6.16 -0.39 -1.88
N GLY A 142 -5.02 0.25 -1.66
CA GLY A 142 -4.06 -0.17 -0.64
C GLY A 142 -4.61 -0.09 0.77
N GLU A 143 -5.30 0.99 1.12
CA GLU A 143 -5.95 1.16 2.43
C GLU A 143 -7.09 0.15 2.64
N CYS A 144 -7.92 -0.09 1.62
CA CYS A 144 -8.94 -1.15 1.67
C CYS A 144 -8.31 -2.52 1.91
N SER A 145 -7.24 -2.85 1.18
CA SER A 145 -6.55 -4.12 1.35
C SER A 145 -5.98 -4.29 2.76
N LEU A 146 -5.57 -3.19 3.41
CA LEU A 146 -5.08 -3.19 4.79
C LEU A 146 -6.17 -3.46 5.84
N LEU A 147 -7.45 -3.49 5.48
CA LEU A 147 -8.52 -3.96 6.36
C LEU A 147 -8.57 -5.49 6.45
N ARG A 148 -7.90 -6.19 5.54
CA ARG A 148 -7.86 -7.65 5.48
C ARG A 148 -6.68 -8.20 6.26
N GLU A 149 -6.94 -9.17 7.15
CA GLU A 149 -5.92 -9.80 7.99
C GLU A 149 -4.88 -10.58 7.20
N ASP A 150 -5.30 -11.35 6.19
CA ASP A 150 -4.40 -12.11 5.31
C ASP A 150 -3.40 -11.18 4.60
N PHE A 151 -3.86 -10.02 4.14
CA PHE A 151 -3.02 -9.01 3.52
C PHE A 151 -2.00 -8.41 4.50
N GLN A 152 -2.44 -8.09 5.75
CA GLN A 152 -1.55 -7.58 6.79
C GLN A 152 -0.45 -8.60 7.15
N ILE A 153 -0.80 -9.90 7.23
CA ILE A 153 0.11 -10.97 7.67
C ILE A 153 1.01 -11.44 6.53
N ARG A 154 0.45 -11.79 5.37
CA ARG A 154 1.23 -12.33 4.23
C ARG A 154 1.98 -11.24 3.48
N GLY A 155 1.40 -10.03 3.40
CA GLY A 155 1.92 -8.91 2.61
C GLY A 155 1.62 -9.06 1.12
N ILE A 156 2.26 -8.21 0.31
CA ILE A 156 1.99 -8.11 -1.12
C ILE A 156 3.24 -8.21 -1.98
N VAL A 157 3.02 -8.59 -3.23
CA VAL A 157 3.94 -8.45 -4.35
C VAL A 157 3.34 -7.43 -5.33
N VAL A 158 4.16 -6.53 -5.85
CA VAL A 158 3.73 -5.55 -6.85
C VAL A 158 4.51 -5.77 -8.13
N ILE A 159 3.80 -5.92 -9.24
CA ILE A 159 4.38 -5.89 -10.58
C ILE A 159 4.14 -4.50 -11.14
N VAL A 160 5.21 -3.82 -11.53
CA VAL A 160 5.16 -2.49 -12.14
C VAL A 160 5.52 -2.64 -13.60
N ASP A 161 4.53 -2.44 -14.47
CA ASP A 161 4.75 -2.44 -15.92
C ASP A 161 5.03 -1.02 -16.39
N LEU A 162 6.19 -0.86 -17.03
CA LEU A 162 6.66 0.41 -17.59
C LEU A 162 6.53 0.47 -19.12
N LYS A 163 5.79 -0.45 -19.74
CA LYS A 163 5.49 -0.42 -21.17
C LYS A 163 4.80 0.89 -21.54
N GLY A 164 5.42 1.64 -22.45
CA GLY A 164 4.92 2.96 -22.88
C GLY A 164 5.55 4.15 -22.14
N LEU A 165 6.30 3.94 -21.06
CA LEU A 165 7.01 5.01 -20.37
C LEU A 165 8.01 5.70 -21.33
N ASN A 166 7.92 7.01 -21.46
CA ASN A 166 8.72 7.80 -22.39
C ASN A 166 8.98 9.22 -21.84
N VAL A 167 9.62 10.08 -22.65
CA VAL A 167 10.04 11.43 -22.23
C VAL A 167 8.87 12.34 -21.83
N TYR A 168 7.67 12.13 -22.34
CA TYR A 168 6.48 12.93 -21.98
C TYR A 168 6.03 12.70 -20.53
N HIS A 169 6.48 11.63 -19.89
CA HIS A 169 6.20 11.36 -18.48
C HIS A 169 7.10 12.15 -17.52
N LEU A 170 8.30 12.56 -17.96
CA LEU A 170 9.31 13.20 -17.08
C LEU A 170 8.79 14.42 -16.32
N PRO A 171 8.02 15.35 -16.91
CA PRO A 171 7.52 16.52 -16.20
C PRO A 171 6.64 16.17 -15.00
N TYR A 172 5.99 15.01 -15.03
CA TYR A 172 5.07 14.56 -13.98
C TYR A 172 5.77 13.82 -12.84
N TYR A 173 6.86 13.07 -13.13
CA TYR A 173 7.63 12.34 -12.13
C TYR A 173 8.75 13.19 -11.54
N THR A 174 8.38 14.30 -10.88
CA THR A 174 9.35 15.18 -10.23
C THR A 174 10.10 14.47 -9.09
N PRO A 175 11.34 14.91 -8.73
CA PRO A 175 12.07 14.35 -7.59
C PRO A 175 11.27 14.41 -6.27
N SER A 176 10.46 15.46 -6.07
CA SER A 176 9.57 15.60 -4.91
C SER A 176 8.50 14.51 -4.88
N LEU A 177 7.82 14.25 -6.01
CA LEU A 177 6.84 13.19 -6.11
C LEU A 177 7.48 11.81 -5.89
N ILE A 178 8.61 11.54 -6.55
CA ILE A 178 9.34 10.27 -6.40
C ILE A 178 9.71 10.04 -4.93
N ARG A 179 10.23 11.07 -4.24
CA ARG A 179 10.52 11.00 -2.81
C ARG A 179 9.27 10.66 -2.00
N THR A 180 8.14 11.32 -2.29
CA THR A 180 6.86 11.05 -1.62
C THR A 180 6.44 9.59 -1.82
N LEU A 181 6.42 9.09 -3.07
CA LEU A 181 6.02 7.71 -3.38
C LEU A 181 6.91 6.67 -2.69
N VAL A 182 8.23 6.89 -2.70
CA VAL A 182 9.17 6.03 -1.98
C VAL A 182 8.89 6.06 -0.47
N SER A 183 8.66 7.25 0.11
CA SER A 183 8.36 7.40 1.54
C SER A 183 7.03 6.74 1.91
N LEU A 184 5.99 6.88 1.10
CA LEU A 184 4.69 6.22 1.30
C LEU A 184 4.85 4.72 1.50
N VAL A 185 5.58 4.08 0.59
CA VAL A 185 5.75 2.62 0.57
C VAL A 185 6.65 2.12 1.71
N GLN A 186 7.69 2.85 2.08
CA GLN A 186 8.66 2.34 3.05
C GLN A 186 8.44 2.81 4.47
N GLU A 187 7.74 3.95 4.69
CA GLU A 187 7.69 4.58 6.01
C GLU A 187 6.28 4.97 6.46
N CYS A 188 5.37 5.34 5.53
CA CYS A 188 4.09 5.91 5.90
C CYS A 188 3.01 4.82 5.97
N ILE A 189 2.70 4.15 4.88
CA ILE A 189 1.64 3.14 4.84
C ILE A 189 2.12 1.86 5.57
N PRO A 190 1.32 1.26 6.46
CA PRO A 190 1.70 0.05 7.20
C PRO A 190 1.65 -1.20 6.32
N LEU A 191 2.30 -1.14 5.15
CA LEU A 191 2.27 -2.15 4.12
C LEU A 191 3.45 -3.12 4.25
N ARG A 192 3.18 -4.42 4.23
CA ARG A 192 4.22 -5.44 4.16
C ARG A 192 4.54 -5.77 2.70
N LEU A 193 5.13 -4.82 1.99
CA LEU A 193 5.59 -5.04 0.63
C LEU A 193 6.75 -6.05 0.62
N LYS A 194 6.56 -7.20 -0.03
CA LYS A 194 7.52 -8.30 -0.07
C LYS A 194 8.45 -8.22 -1.27
N LYS A 195 7.90 -7.91 -2.44
CA LYS A 195 8.64 -7.77 -3.70
C LYS A 195 8.06 -6.66 -4.57
N ILE A 196 8.90 -6.04 -5.36
CA ILE A 196 8.54 -5.17 -6.47
C ILE A 196 9.24 -5.73 -7.72
N TYR A 197 8.45 -6.17 -8.67
CA TYR A 197 8.92 -6.67 -9.95
C TYR A 197 8.67 -5.62 -11.02
N ILE A 198 9.73 -5.09 -11.61
CA ILE A 198 9.63 -4.06 -12.65
C ILE A 198 9.89 -4.71 -14.00
N ILE A 199 8.92 -4.59 -14.90
CA ILE A 199 8.93 -5.17 -16.24
C ILE A 199 8.83 -4.10 -17.30
N ASN A 200 9.23 -4.42 -18.53
CA ASN A 200 9.18 -3.55 -19.70
C ASN A 200 9.84 -2.18 -19.47
N ASN A 201 10.91 -2.13 -18.68
CA ASN A 201 11.56 -0.87 -18.32
C ASN A 201 12.39 -0.33 -19.50
N PRO A 202 11.97 0.80 -20.11
CA PRO A 202 12.72 1.45 -21.18
C PRO A 202 13.93 2.21 -20.61
N PRO A 203 14.93 2.58 -21.44
CA PRO A 203 16.13 3.29 -20.99
C PRO A 203 15.87 4.58 -20.20
N ILE A 204 14.79 5.29 -20.50
CA ILE A 204 14.39 6.51 -19.77
C ILE A 204 14.10 6.22 -18.28
N PHE A 205 13.72 4.99 -17.92
CA PHE A 205 13.49 4.58 -16.55
C PHE A 205 14.76 4.66 -15.71
N ASP A 206 15.94 4.42 -16.27
CA ASP A 206 17.20 4.47 -15.53
C ASP A 206 17.43 5.85 -14.91
N PHE A 207 17.03 6.93 -15.60
CA PHE A 207 17.07 8.30 -15.06
C PHE A 207 16.13 8.45 -13.85
N LEU A 208 14.86 8.04 -13.96
CA LEU A 208 13.89 8.13 -12.86
C LEU A 208 14.30 7.22 -11.70
N PHE A 209 14.84 6.05 -11.99
CA PHE A 209 15.29 5.12 -10.97
C PHE A 209 16.56 5.59 -10.25
N ALA A 210 17.46 6.31 -10.94
CA ALA A 210 18.60 6.96 -10.30
C ALA A 210 18.15 7.98 -9.24
N ILE A 211 17.12 8.78 -9.54
CA ILE A 211 16.50 9.69 -8.56
C ILE A 211 15.89 8.88 -7.39
N ALA A 212 15.09 7.85 -7.70
CA ALA A 212 14.45 7.02 -6.68
C ALA A 212 15.48 6.37 -5.73
N LYS A 213 16.62 5.88 -6.27
CA LYS A 213 17.69 5.26 -5.47
C LYS A 213 18.22 6.17 -4.37
N THR A 214 18.21 7.49 -4.53
CA THR A 214 18.67 8.44 -3.50
C THR A 214 17.81 8.43 -2.24
N PHE A 215 16.54 7.97 -2.36
CA PHE A 215 15.56 7.92 -1.27
C PHE A 215 15.32 6.49 -0.75
N LEU A 216 15.79 5.46 -1.48
CA LEU A 216 15.55 4.07 -1.13
C LEU A 216 16.43 3.62 0.06
N LYS A 217 15.78 3.09 1.09
CA LYS A 217 16.46 2.36 2.16
C LYS A 217 16.89 0.98 1.67
N ALA A 218 18.00 0.47 2.17
CA ALA A 218 18.57 -0.82 1.77
C ALA A 218 17.53 -1.99 1.80
N LYS A 219 16.62 -1.97 2.78
CA LYS A 219 15.57 -2.98 2.92
C LYS A 219 14.59 -2.98 1.73
N LEU A 220 14.17 -1.81 1.24
CA LEU A 220 13.27 -1.71 0.08
C LEU A 220 14.03 -1.97 -1.21
N ALA A 221 15.25 -1.43 -1.35
CA ALA A 221 16.09 -1.66 -2.52
C ALA A 221 16.29 -3.15 -2.83
N LYS A 222 16.52 -3.99 -1.79
CA LYS A 222 16.66 -5.46 -1.92
C LYS A 222 15.37 -6.18 -2.37
N ARG A 223 14.22 -5.52 -2.35
CA ARG A 223 12.93 -6.09 -2.78
C ARG A 223 12.61 -5.79 -4.23
N ILE A 224 13.32 -4.84 -4.83
CA ILE A 224 13.14 -4.45 -6.23
C ILE A 224 13.96 -5.39 -7.12
N ARG A 225 13.31 -5.94 -8.16
CA ARG A 225 13.95 -6.73 -9.21
C ARG A 225 13.49 -6.21 -10.57
N LEU A 226 14.45 -5.99 -11.47
CA LEU A 226 14.22 -5.55 -12.84
C LEU A 226 14.31 -6.75 -13.78
N PHE A 227 13.32 -6.93 -14.65
CA PHE A 227 13.27 -8.03 -15.61
C PHE A 227 13.46 -7.58 -17.06
N GLY A 228 13.37 -6.26 -17.33
CA GLY A 228 13.41 -5.77 -18.70
C GLY A 228 12.20 -6.27 -19.50
N TYR A 229 12.45 -6.68 -20.73
CA TYR A 229 11.41 -7.14 -21.65
C TYR A 229 11.26 -8.70 -21.69
N ASN A 230 12.15 -9.43 -21.06
CA ASN A 230 12.08 -10.89 -21.00
C ASN A 230 11.41 -11.32 -19.68
N LEU A 231 10.20 -11.85 -19.78
CA LEU A 231 9.39 -12.24 -18.62
C LEU A 231 9.61 -13.68 -18.15
N THR A 232 10.47 -14.45 -18.81
CA THR A 232 10.71 -15.87 -18.45
C THR A 232 11.05 -16.08 -16.97
N GLU A 233 11.87 -15.21 -16.39
CA GLU A 233 12.21 -15.31 -14.97
C GLU A 233 11.07 -14.85 -14.05
N LEU A 234 10.18 -13.94 -14.52
CA LEU A 234 8.99 -13.53 -13.78
C LEU A 234 8.04 -14.71 -13.62
N HIS A 235 7.80 -15.47 -14.69
CA HIS A 235 6.95 -16.68 -14.70
C HIS A 235 7.47 -17.80 -13.79
N GLN A 236 8.77 -17.83 -13.49
CA GLN A 236 9.31 -18.74 -12.47
C GLN A 236 8.98 -18.33 -11.03
N LEU A 237 8.62 -17.07 -10.79
CA LEU A 237 8.39 -16.49 -9.47
C LEU A 237 6.90 -16.23 -9.18
N VAL A 238 6.12 -15.99 -10.22
CA VAL A 238 4.69 -15.69 -10.16
C VAL A 238 3.98 -16.67 -11.10
N PRO A 239 2.99 -17.43 -10.62
CA PRO A 239 2.24 -18.37 -11.43
C PRO A 239 1.53 -17.71 -12.61
N ASP A 240 1.38 -18.44 -13.72
CA ASP A 240 0.77 -17.91 -14.94
C ASP A 240 -0.68 -17.51 -14.77
N ASP A 241 -1.44 -18.15 -13.87
CA ASP A 241 -2.82 -17.82 -13.52
C ASP A 241 -2.95 -16.54 -12.69
N VAL A 242 -1.83 -16.01 -12.20
CA VAL A 242 -1.75 -14.70 -11.52
C VAL A 242 -1.45 -13.58 -12.51
N ILE A 243 -0.69 -13.90 -13.56
CA ILE A 243 -0.23 -12.96 -14.59
C ILE A 243 -1.28 -12.87 -15.70
N SER A 244 -1.58 -11.65 -16.16
CA SER A 244 -2.52 -11.41 -17.25
C SER A 244 -2.00 -11.96 -18.59
N GLU A 245 -2.91 -12.28 -19.51
CA GLU A 245 -2.57 -12.70 -20.88
C GLU A 245 -1.71 -11.65 -21.61
N GLU A 246 -1.90 -10.37 -21.33
CA GLU A 246 -1.08 -9.28 -21.88
C GLU A 246 0.42 -9.43 -21.53
N HIS A 247 0.73 -10.17 -20.46
CA HIS A 247 2.08 -10.43 -19.97
C HIS A 247 2.44 -11.92 -20.07
N GLU A 248 1.89 -12.62 -21.07
CA GLU A 248 2.13 -14.03 -21.35
C GLU A 248 1.64 -15.00 -20.25
N GLY A 249 0.76 -14.56 -19.36
CA GLY A 249 0.09 -15.41 -18.36
C GLY A 249 -1.23 -15.98 -18.88
N THR A 250 -2.02 -16.56 -17.99
CA THR A 250 -3.33 -17.16 -18.29
C THR A 250 -4.50 -16.51 -17.57
N ASN A 251 -4.28 -15.41 -16.84
CA ASN A 251 -5.34 -14.70 -16.16
C ASN A 251 -6.13 -13.83 -17.15
N GLU A 252 -7.32 -14.30 -17.53
CA GLU A 252 -8.19 -13.65 -18.51
C GLU A 252 -8.95 -12.44 -17.93
N SER A 253 -9.20 -12.42 -16.61
CA SER A 253 -10.06 -11.40 -16.00
C SER A 253 -9.69 -11.05 -14.57
N PHE A 254 -9.86 -9.76 -14.24
CA PHE A 254 -9.73 -9.23 -12.88
C PHE A 254 -11.11 -8.95 -12.29
N ASP A 255 -11.29 -9.19 -10.99
CA ASP A 255 -12.56 -8.94 -10.31
C ASP A 255 -12.67 -7.49 -9.82
N TYR A 256 -12.93 -6.59 -10.76
CA TYR A 256 -13.16 -5.18 -10.43
C TYR A 256 -14.43 -4.96 -9.61
N ASP A 257 -15.43 -5.85 -9.74
CA ASP A 257 -16.65 -5.73 -8.94
C ASP A 257 -16.39 -6.06 -7.48
N GLN A 258 -15.48 -6.99 -7.19
CA GLN A 258 -15.04 -7.23 -5.82
C GLN A 258 -14.29 -6.04 -5.26
N LEU A 259 -13.34 -5.47 -6.00
CA LEU A 259 -12.58 -4.29 -5.57
C LEU A 259 -13.50 -3.09 -5.33
N GLU A 260 -14.49 -2.88 -6.18
CA GLU A 260 -15.49 -1.83 -5.99
C GLU A 260 -16.32 -2.05 -4.72
N ARG A 261 -16.78 -3.28 -4.47
CA ARG A 261 -17.50 -3.61 -3.23
C ARG A 261 -16.64 -3.40 -1.99
N GLU A 262 -15.37 -3.76 -2.04
CA GLU A 262 -14.42 -3.53 -0.94
C GLU A 262 -14.26 -2.04 -0.67
N LEU A 263 -14.04 -1.21 -1.70
CA LEU A 263 -13.96 0.26 -1.57
C LEU A 263 -15.24 0.86 -0.98
N LYS A 264 -16.40 0.42 -1.46
CA LYS A 264 -17.69 0.89 -0.96
C LYS A 264 -17.91 0.51 0.52
N THR A 265 -17.53 -0.69 0.90
CA THR A 265 -17.60 -1.14 2.30
C THR A 265 -16.66 -0.36 3.20
N ALA A 266 -15.52 0.11 2.67
CA ALA A 266 -14.53 0.89 3.41
C ALA A 266 -14.87 2.40 3.52
N GLU A 267 -15.97 2.89 2.95
CA GLU A 267 -16.31 4.33 3.00
C GLU A 267 -16.41 4.87 4.42
N ASN A 268 -17.04 4.13 5.33
CA ASN A 268 -17.12 4.52 6.74
C ASN A 268 -15.73 4.62 7.41
N PHE A 269 -14.82 3.70 7.05
CA PHE A 269 -13.43 3.75 7.50
C PHE A 269 -12.72 5.00 6.99
N PHE A 270 -12.87 5.35 5.71
CA PHE A 270 -12.27 6.57 5.16
C PHE A 270 -12.83 7.85 5.80
N GLN A 271 -14.12 7.88 6.11
CA GLN A 271 -14.75 8.97 6.83
C GLN A 271 -14.20 9.09 8.26
N ALA A 272 -14.14 7.98 8.99
CA ALA A 272 -13.56 7.94 10.34
C ALA A 272 -12.08 8.34 10.33
N LEU A 273 -11.32 7.91 9.32
CA LEU A 273 -9.91 8.24 9.18
C LEU A 273 -9.64 9.74 9.07
N SER A 274 -10.57 10.51 8.50
CA SER A 274 -10.46 11.97 8.40
C SER A 274 -10.60 12.69 9.76
N SER A 275 -11.18 12.02 10.76
CA SER A 275 -11.27 12.52 12.13
C SER A 275 -10.06 12.21 13.00
N TYR A 276 -9.15 11.32 12.53
CA TYR A 276 -7.91 10.97 13.20
C TYR A 276 -6.75 11.86 12.73
N GLY A 277 -5.76 12.07 13.59
CA GLY A 277 -4.51 12.72 13.22
C GLY A 277 -4.33 14.14 13.75
N TYR A 278 -3.53 14.93 13.06
CA TYR A 278 -3.21 16.29 13.48
C TYR A 278 -4.36 17.25 13.19
N HIS A 279 -5.02 17.77 14.23
CA HIS A 279 -5.96 18.85 14.13
C HIS A 279 -5.28 20.17 14.52
N GLU A 280 -5.51 21.23 13.75
CA GLU A 280 -5.14 22.56 14.18
C GLU A 280 -6.05 22.93 15.37
N THR A 281 -5.51 23.05 16.56
CA THR A 281 -6.19 23.72 17.66
C THR A 281 -6.42 25.15 17.22
N LEU A 282 -7.67 25.49 16.89
CA LEU A 282 -8.09 26.88 16.76
C LEU A 282 -7.88 27.52 18.13
N SER A 283 -6.69 28.11 18.31
CA SER A 283 -6.46 29.04 19.43
C SER A 283 -7.47 30.14 19.29
N THR A 284 -8.53 30.10 20.10
CA THR A 284 -9.40 31.26 20.35
C THR A 284 -8.51 32.34 20.95
N LYS A 285 -7.98 33.19 20.08
CA LYS A 285 -7.34 34.44 20.52
C LYS A 285 -8.42 35.28 21.24
N THR A 286 -8.47 35.17 22.54
CA THR A 286 -9.01 36.20 23.39
C THR A 286 -8.20 37.49 23.14
N ALA A 287 -8.88 38.59 23.14
CA ALA A 287 -8.46 39.94 22.75
C ALA A 287 -7.08 40.38 23.30
N PRO A 288 -6.38 41.28 22.60
CA PRO A 288 -5.01 41.67 22.93
C PRO A 288 -4.95 42.51 24.21
N GLU A 289 -4.12 42.07 25.16
CA GLU A 289 -3.61 42.97 26.19
C GLU A 289 -2.50 43.88 25.62
N PRO A 290 -2.42 45.12 26.00
CA PRO A 290 -1.41 46.04 25.48
C PRO A 290 -0.15 45.96 26.34
N ASN A 291 0.89 45.27 25.88
CA ASN A 291 2.29 45.63 26.13
C ASN A 291 3.21 44.54 25.52
N GLY A 292 4.06 45.02 24.61
CA GLY A 292 4.90 44.16 23.80
C GLY A 292 6.03 43.47 24.56
N VAL A 293 6.14 42.18 24.31
CA VAL A 293 7.41 41.44 24.15
C VAL A 293 7.07 40.23 23.25
N LEU A 294 7.73 40.13 22.10
CA LEU A 294 7.64 38.98 21.21
C LEU A 294 8.38 37.82 21.87
N ALA A 295 7.64 36.88 22.44
CA ALA A 295 8.15 35.54 22.74
C ALA A 295 7.79 34.64 21.57
N TYR A 296 8.82 34.07 20.93
CA TYR A 296 8.65 32.94 20.03
C TYR A 296 8.30 31.74 20.91
N GLU A 297 7.03 31.40 20.99
CA GLU A 297 6.60 30.11 21.54
C GLU A 297 6.71 29.06 20.45
N GLU A 298 7.54 28.04 20.72
CA GLU A 298 7.57 26.78 19.99
C GLU A 298 6.17 26.17 19.96
N LEU A 299 5.67 25.90 18.77
CA LEU A 299 4.42 25.17 18.55
C LEU A 299 4.58 23.74 19.10
N SER A 300 4.09 23.51 20.31
CA SER A 300 3.90 22.15 20.82
C SER A 300 2.79 21.47 20.00
N GLU A 301 3.14 20.45 19.22
CA GLU A 301 2.19 19.57 18.57
C GLU A 301 1.53 18.70 19.65
N GLU A 302 0.36 19.10 20.16
CA GLU A 302 -0.44 18.28 21.04
C GLU A 302 -1.29 17.29 20.24
N TYR A 303 -1.12 16.00 20.55
CA TYR A 303 -1.99 14.94 20.07
C TYR A 303 -3.34 15.03 20.77
N VAL A 304 -4.41 15.16 19.99
CA VAL A 304 -5.77 15.06 20.55
C VAL A 304 -6.09 13.59 20.77
N HIS A 305 -6.36 13.21 22.01
CA HIS A 305 -6.88 11.90 22.38
C HIS A 305 -8.28 11.72 21.77
N LEU A 306 -8.48 10.65 21.02
CA LEU A 306 -9.76 10.18 20.49
C LEU A 306 -10.35 9.10 21.38
#